data_c2be6a0e24a0228e1ec9027eb6eebe27
#
_entry.id   c2be6a0e24a0228e1ec9027eb6eebe27
#
_cell.length_a   1.000
_cell.length_b   1.000
_cell.length_c   1.000
_cell.angle_alpha   90.00
_cell.angle_beta   90.00
_cell.angle_gamma   90.00
#
_symmetry.space_group_name_H-M   'P 1'
#
loop_
_entity.id
_entity.type
_entity.pdbx_description
1 polymer ?
#
loop_
_entity_poly.entity_id
_entity_poly.type
_entity_poly.pdbx_seq_one_letter_code
_entity_poly.pdbx_strand_id
1 'polypeptide(L)'
;MKTGIITTDTYLNHDTGKGHPERCDRVTVVLDHLKKIKSKNLIWKKPLKFDLKYLEYAHDKNYLNSVAKSFPKQGLNFLDGDTILSPGSKDATRDAVGSILIAIDGVMKKDFRNAFCAVRPPGHHAEKKKAMGFCVYNNV
;
A
#
# COMPACT_ATOMS: atom_id res chain seq x y z
N MET A 1 -2.56 12.36 -23.18
CA MET A 1 -3.23 11.33 -22.35
C MET A 1 -2.74 11.51 -20.92
N LYS A 2 -3.65 11.52 -19.91
CA LYS A 2 -3.27 11.70 -18.51
C LYS A 2 -3.12 10.34 -17.82
N THR A 3 -2.12 10.22 -16.96
CA THR A 3 -1.85 9.05 -16.09
C THR A 3 -1.88 9.49 -14.63
N GLY A 4 -2.67 8.84 -13.79
CA GLY A 4 -2.64 9.05 -12.35
C GLY A 4 -1.40 8.41 -11.72
N ILE A 5 -0.68 9.15 -10.89
CA ILE A 5 0.39 8.62 -10.04
C ILE A 5 -0.09 8.74 -8.60
N ILE A 6 -0.35 7.60 -7.98
CA ILE A 6 -0.90 7.55 -6.62
C ILE A 6 0.20 7.09 -5.66
N THR A 7 0.51 7.92 -4.68
CA THR A 7 1.55 7.64 -3.68
C THR A 7 1.41 8.51 -2.44
N THR A 8 2.14 8.17 -1.38
CA THR A 8 2.25 8.94 -0.13
C THR A 8 3.54 8.61 0.60
N ASP A 9 4.00 9.52 1.45
CA ASP A 9 5.23 9.34 2.25
C ASP A 9 5.05 8.29 3.38
N THR A 10 3.82 7.90 3.73
CA THR A 10 3.57 6.85 4.75
C THR A 10 4.23 5.53 4.38
N TYR A 11 4.46 5.27 3.09
CA TYR A 11 5.15 4.07 2.62
C TYR A 11 6.60 3.98 3.08
N LEU A 12 7.25 5.10 3.37
CA LEU A 12 8.62 5.16 3.89
C LEU A 12 8.70 4.75 5.37
N ASN A 13 7.59 4.81 6.09
CA ASN A 13 7.50 4.48 7.52
C ASN A 13 7.25 2.97 7.76
N HIS A 14 6.98 2.20 6.72
CA HIS A 14 6.87 0.75 6.81
C HIS A 14 8.28 0.15 6.81
N ASP A 15 8.80 -0.15 8.01
CA ASP A 15 10.12 -0.77 8.19
C ASP A 15 9.98 -2.29 8.26
N THR A 16 10.71 -2.98 7.43
CA THR A 16 10.75 -4.44 7.35
C THR A 16 12.03 -5.04 7.93
N GLY A 17 12.89 -4.18 8.51
CA GLY A 17 14.18 -4.58 9.05
C GLY A 17 15.31 -4.63 8.02
N LYS A 18 16.52 -4.69 8.57
CA LYS A 18 17.75 -4.67 7.75
C LYS A 18 17.87 -5.93 6.88
N GLY A 19 18.16 -5.73 5.60
CA GLY A 19 18.40 -6.83 4.66
C GLY A 19 17.13 -7.45 4.05
N HIS A 20 15.94 -6.98 4.45
CA HIS A 20 14.70 -7.47 3.86
C HIS A 20 14.55 -7.03 2.39
N PRO A 21 14.10 -7.90 1.48
CA PRO A 21 13.96 -7.56 0.06
C PRO A 21 12.87 -6.51 -0.21
N GLU A 22 11.80 -6.48 0.58
CA GLU A 22 10.76 -5.44 0.55
C GLU A 22 11.19 -4.28 1.47
N ARG A 23 11.90 -3.30 0.94
CA ARG A 23 12.49 -2.17 1.66
C ARG A 23 12.08 -0.81 1.07
N CYS A 24 12.13 0.27 1.86
CA CYS A 24 11.59 1.57 1.46
C CYS A 24 12.29 2.21 0.26
N ASP A 25 13.56 1.95 0.02
CA ASP A 25 14.29 2.46 -1.15
C ASP A 25 13.73 1.97 -2.49
N ARG A 26 12.99 0.84 -2.53
CA ARG A 26 12.30 0.38 -3.75
C ARG A 26 11.29 1.41 -4.27
N VAL A 27 10.45 1.96 -3.40
CA VAL A 27 9.49 3.00 -3.80
C VAL A 27 10.17 4.35 -4.00
N THR A 28 11.18 4.66 -3.20
CA THR A 28 11.95 5.91 -3.32
C THR A 28 12.59 6.04 -4.69
N VAL A 29 13.30 5.00 -5.16
CA VAL A 29 13.94 5.01 -6.49
C VAL A 29 12.93 5.24 -7.61
N VAL A 30 11.78 4.59 -7.55
CA VAL A 30 10.70 4.76 -8.53
C VAL A 30 10.16 6.19 -8.51
N LEU A 31 9.88 6.74 -7.33
CA LEU A 31 9.33 8.09 -7.18
C LEU A 31 10.33 9.15 -7.62
N ASP A 32 11.61 9.00 -7.30
CA ASP A 32 12.66 9.93 -7.71
C ASP A 32 12.80 9.96 -9.24
N HIS A 33 12.66 8.79 -9.89
CA HIS A 33 12.64 8.74 -11.34
C HIS A 33 11.40 9.41 -11.92
N LEU A 34 10.22 9.10 -11.42
CA LEU A 34 8.95 9.69 -11.88
C LEU A 34 8.91 11.20 -11.70
N LYS A 35 9.45 11.73 -10.60
CA LYS A 35 9.53 13.19 -10.34
C LYS A 35 10.44 13.92 -11.33
N LYS A 36 11.43 13.24 -11.90
CA LYS A 36 12.30 13.81 -12.97
C LYS A 36 11.55 13.96 -14.30
N ILE A 37 10.48 13.18 -14.50
CA ILE A 37 9.65 13.26 -15.70
C ILE A 37 8.74 14.50 -15.57
N LYS A 38 9.20 15.65 -16.08
CA LYS A 38 8.44 16.90 -16.07
C LYS A 38 7.32 16.86 -17.11
N SER A 39 6.24 16.12 -16.85
CA SER A 39 5.11 15.99 -17.76
C SER A 39 3.80 16.45 -17.13
N LYS A 40 3.10 17.38 -17.78
CA LYS A 40 1.73 17.79 -17.42
C LYS A 40 0.69 16.66 -17.51
N ASN A 41 1.08 15.53 -18.09
CA ASN A 41 0.22 14.36 -18.21
C ASN A 41 0.29 13.44 -16.97
N LEU A 42 1.22 13.65 -16.05
CA LEU A 42 1.26 12.93 -14.77
C LEU A 42 0.44 13.69 -13.73
N ILE A 43 -0.64 13.06 -13.29
CA ILE A 43 -1.56 13.62 -12.28
C ILE A 43 -1.30 12.95 -10.94
N TRP A 44 -0.64 13.65 -10.05
CA TRP A 44 -0.30 13.14 -8.72
C TRP A 44 -1.50 13.18 -7.78
N LYS A 45 -1.79 12.08 -7.12
CA LYS A 45 -2.88 11.93 -6.15
C LYS A 45 -2.38 11.23 -4.88
N LYS A 46 -2.98 11.57 -3.74
CA LYS A 46 -2.81 10.85 -2.47
C LYS A 46 -3.85 9.72 -2.36
N PRO A 47 -3.56 8.69 -1.53
CA PRO A 47 -4.52 7.63 -1.24
C PRO A 47 -5.84 8.16 -0.72
N LEU A 48 -6.93 7.48 -1.07
CA LEU A 48 -8.25 7.75 -0.49
C LEU A 48 -8.28 7.24 0.96
N LYS A 49 -8.79 8.03 1.89
CA LYS A 49 -9.19 7.54 3.21
C LYS A 49 -10.56 6.86 3.09
N PHE A 50 -10.67 5.63 3.54
CA PHE A 50 -11.86 4.80 3.35
C PHE A 50 -12.29 4.12 4.65
N ASP A 51 -13.54 3.67 4.70
CA ASP A 51 -14.07 2.87 5.80
C ASP A 51 -13.44 1.47 5.77
N LEU A 52 -12.86 1.04 6.88
CA LEU A 52 -12.16 -0.25 6.98
C LEU A 52 -13.04 -1.47 6.67
N LYS A 53 -14.37 -1.31 6.69
CA LYS A 53 -15.29 -2.36 6.23
C LYS A 53 -15.05 -2.79 4.77
N TYR A 54 -14.47 -1.94 3.92
CA TYR A 54 -14.09 -2.31 2.55
C TYR A 54 -13.05 -3.44 2.50
N LEU A 55 -12.23 -3.58 3.56
CA LEU A 55 -11.30 -4.71 3.66
C LEU A 55 -12.04 -6.07 3.77
N GLU A 56 -13.29 -6.08 4.22
CA GLU A 56 -14.11 -7.28 4.33
C GLU A 56 -14.49 -7.88 2.96
N TYR A 57 -14.35 -7.13 1.87
CA TYR A 57 -14.53 -7.67 0.52
C TYR A 57 -13.45 -8.70 0.15
N ALA A 58 -12.22 -8.50 0.65
CA ALA A 58 -11.10 -9.39 0.39
C ALA A 58 -10.77 -10.31 1.59
N HIS A 59 -11.10 -9.90 2.81
CA HIS A 59 -10.64 -10.54 4.04
C HIS A 59 -11.75 -10.93 5.01
N ASP A 60 -11.50 -12.01 5.75
CA ASP A 60 -12.32 -12.44 6.87
C ASP A 60 -12.18 -11.48 8.07
N LYS A 61 -13.27 -11.22 8.80
CA LYS A 61 -13.29 -10.34 9.97
C LYS A 61 -12.31 -10.75 11.07
N ASN A 62 -12.16 -12.05 11.31
CA ASN A 62 -11.24 -12.54 12.33
C ASN A 62 -9.80 -12.25 11.93
N TYR A 63 -9.46 -12.40 10.65
CA TYR A 63 -8.16 -12.01 10.11
C TYR A 63 -7.91 -10.51 10.29
N LEU A 64 -8.85 -9.66 9.90
CA LEU A 64 -8.74 -8.21 10.05
C LEU A 64 -8.52 -7.79 11.51
N ASN A 65 -9.28 -8.40 12.43
CA ASN A 65 -9.14 -8.17 13.87
C ASN A 65 -7.77 -8.62 14.40
N SER A 66 -7.26 -9.75 13.93
CA SER A 66 -5.94 -10.26 14.28
C SER A 66 -4.84 -9.31 13.81
N VAL A 67 -4.87 -8.91 12.53
CA VAL A 67 -3.90 -7.96 11.96
C VAL A 67 -3.95 -6.61 12.68
N ALA A 68 -5.16 -6.11 13.00
CA ALA A 68 -5.30 -4.84 13.71
C ALA A 68 -4.60 -4.83 15.08
N LYS A 69 -4.55 -5.97 15.76
CA LYS A 69 -3.86 -6.17 17.05
C LYS A 69 -2.36 -6.42 16.89
N SER A 70 -1.92 -6.79 15.70
CA SER A 70 -0.53 -7.19 15.43
C SER A 70 0.38 -6.01 15.10
N PHE A 71 -0.15 -4.81 14.82
CA PHE A 71 0.69 -3.63 14.59
C PHE A 71 1.41 -3.23 15.88
N PRO A 72 2.75 -3.27 15.90
CA PRO A 72 3.51 -2.97 17.10
C PRO A 72 3.54 -1.47 17.37
N LYS A 73 3.68 -1.10 18.65
CA LYS A 73 3.94 0.29 19.06
C LYS A 73 5.40 0.67 18.89
N GLN A 74 6.30 -0.31 18.97
CA GLN A 74 7.75 -0.16 18.77
C GLN A 74 8.33 -1.49 18.26
N GLY A 75 9.48 -1.42 17.58
CA GLY A 75 10.15 -2.59 17.03
C GLY A 75 9.39 -3.23 15.87
N LEU A 76 9.63 -4.51 15.66
CA LEU A 76 9.07 -5.29 14.57
C LEU A 76 8.20 -6.43 15.10
N ASN A 77 7.14 -6.78 14.38
CA ASN A 77 6.31 -7.96 14.61
C ASN A 77 6.15 -8.73 13.29
N PHE A 78 6.01 -10.05 13.38
CA PHE A 78 5.98 -10.94 12.23
C PHE A 78 4.59 -11.57 12.13
N LEU A 79 3.93 -11.44 10.98
CA LEU A 79 2.67 -12.14 10.68
C LEU A 79 2.94 -13.56 10.19
N ASP A 80 4.06 -13.75 9.50
CA ASP A 80 4.63 -15.03 9.09
C ASP A 80 6.16 -14.91 8.97
N GLY A 81 6.82 -15.84 8.25
CA GLY A 81 8.28 -15.88 8.15
C GLY A 81 8.91 -14.67 7.43
N ASP A 82 8.15 -13.96 6.60
CA ASP A 82 8.64 -12.86 5.76
C ASP A 82 7.71 -11.65 5.65
N THR A 83 6.56 -11.66 6.34
CA THR A 83 5.63 -10.52 6.37
C THR A 83 5.76 -9.77 7.68
N ILE A 84 6.50 -8.67 7.65
CA ILE A 84 6.94 -7.93 8.82
C ILE A 84 6.12 -6.65 9.00
N LEU A 85 5.77 -6.34 10.24
CA LEU A 85 5.09 -5.11 10.64
C LEU A 85 5.99 -4.25 11.53
N SER A 86 5.95 -2.96 11.32
CA SER A 86 6.52 -1.90 12.16
C SER A 86 5.43 -0.92 12.61
N PRO A 87 5.70 0.05 13.49
CA PRO A 87 4.70 1.05 13.88
C PRO A 87 4.06 1.79 12.69
N GLY A 88 4.84 2.10 11.65
CA GLY A 88 4.33 2.77 10.44
C GLY A 88 3.58 1.88 9.46
N SER A 89 3.62 0.56 9.64
CA SER A 89 2.97 -0.39 8.73
C SER A 89 1.45 -0.25 8.68
N LYS A 90 0.83 0.17 9.80
CA LYS A 90 -0.62 0.36 9.89
C LYS A 90 -1.14 1.35 8.85
N ASP A 91 -0.49 2.50 8.76
CA ASP A 91 -0.90 3.54 7.80
C ASP A 91 -0.49 3.18 6.38
N ALA A 92 0.72 2.66 6.19
CA ALA A 92 1.20 2.25 4.88
C ALA A 92 0.31 1.18 4.22
N THR A 93 -0.10 0.14 4.95
CA THR A 93 -0.97 -0.92 4.43
C THR A 93 -2.36 -0.41 4.04
N ARG A 94 -2.93 0.49 4.84
CA ARG A 94 -4.22 1.12 4.55
C ARG A 94 -4.13 2.06 3.35
N ASP A 95 -3.10 2.87 3.30
CA ASP A 95 -2.89 3.80 2.19
C ASP A 95 -2.60 3.04 0.88
N ALA A 96 -1.99 1.85 0.93
CA ALA A 96 -1.82 1.00 -0.25
C ALA A 96 -3.18 0.60 -0.85
N VAL A 97 -4.14 0.15 -0.02
CA VAL A 97 -5.52 -0.13 -0.46
C VAL A 97 -6.21 1.16 -0.96
N GLY A 98 -6.10 2.26 -0.19
CA GLY A 98 -6.68 3.55 -0.57
C GLY A 98 -6.13 4.11 -1.89
N SER A 99 -4.90 3.72 -2.26
CA SER A 99 -4.32 4.08 -3.56
C SER A 99 -5.02 3.40 -4.72
N ILE A 100 -5.37 2.13 -4.58
CA ILE A 100 -6.11 1.42 -5.62
C ILE A 100 -7.53 1.97 -5.75
N LEU A 101 -8.19 2.26 -4.64
CA LEU A 101 -9.54 2.83 -4.65
C LEU A 101 -9.58 4.17 -5.39
N ILE A 102 -8.68 5.12 -5.10
CA ILE A 102 -8.63 6.41 -5.81
C ILE A 102 -8.18 6.25 -7.27
N ALA A 103 -7.37 5.25 -7.58
CA ALA A 103 -6.96 4.95 -8.94
C ALA A 103 -8.15 4.48 -9.79
N ILE A 104 -8.95 3.54 -9.28
CA ILE A 104 -10.17 3.06 -9.93
C ILE A 104 -11.16 4.22 -10.13
N ASP A 105 -11.44 4.98 -9.06
CA ASP A 105 -12.33 6.14 -9.12
C ASP A 105 -11.91 7.14 -10.20
N GLY A 106 -10.63 7.47 -10.25
CA GLY A 106 -10.12 8.44 -11.22
C GLY A 106 -10.20 7.95 -12.67
N VAL A 107 -10.00 6.66 -12.91
CA VAL A 107 -10.19 6.07 -14.24
C VAL A 107 -11.68 6.05 -14.62
N MET A 108 -12.54 5.62 -13.69
CA MET A 108 -13.99 5.57 -13.93
C MET A 108 -14.61 6.95 -14.16
N LYS A 109 -14.15 7.97 -13.45
CA LYS A 109 -14.54 9.38 -13.62
C LYS A 109 -13.87 10.06 -14.80
N LYS A 110 -12.95 9.38 -15.50
CA LYS A 110 -12.16 9.91 -16.62
C LYS A 110 -11.25 11.10 -16.27
N ASP A 111 -10.84 11.23 -15.00
CA ASP A 111 -9.83 12.20 -14.55
C ASP A 111 -8.47 11.92 -15.22
N PHE A 112 -8.16 10.64 -15.41
CA PHE A 112 -7.03 10.10 -16.15
C PHE A 112 -7.41 8.77 -16.81
N ARG A 113 -6.67 8.37 -17.84
CA ARG A 113 -6.98 7.17 -18.63
C ARG A 113 -6.49 5.87 -17.95
N ASN A 114 -5.40 5.97 -17.21
CA ASN A 114 -4.80 4.88 -16.45
C ASN A 114 -4.12 5.43 -15.19
N ALA A 115 -3.71 4.55 -14.31
CA ALA A 115 -3.02 4.92 -13.08
C ALA A 115 -1.86 3.98 -12.79
N PHE A 116 -0.86 4.51 -12.09
CA PHE A 116 0.24 3.77 -11.50
C PHE A 116 0.25 4.05 -9.99
N CYS A 117 0.05 3.01 -9.18
CA CYS A 117 0.09 3.08 -7.73
C CYS A 117 1.48 2.69 -7.25
N ALA A 118 2.29 3.70 -6.91
CA ALA A 118 3.61 3.50 -6.32
C ALA A 118 3.45 3.29 -4.81
N VAL A 119 3.16 2.07 -4.41
CA VAL A 119 2.77 1.68 -3.06
C VAL A 119 3.71 0.65 -2.43
N ARG A 120 3.74 0.61 -1.12
CA ARG A 120 4.25 -0.45 -0.27
C ARG A 120 3.53 -0.48 1.09
N PRO A 121 3.42 -1.67 1.72
CA PRO A 121 3.79 -2.98 1.18
C PRO A 121 2.93 -3.37 -0.02
N PRO A 122 3.29 -4.47 -0.75
CA PRO A 122 2.42 -5.07 -1.75
C PRO A 122 1.17 -5.70 -1.10
N GLY A 123 0.22 -6.19 -1.91
CA GLY A 123 -1.03 -6.75 -1.38
C GLY A 123 -1.50 -8.03 -2.09
N HIS A 124 -0.98 -8.30 -3.29
CA HIS A 124 -1.52 -9.35 -4.17
C HIS A 124 -1.33 -10.80 -3.68
N HIS A 125 -0.45 -11.03 -2.71
CA HIS A 125 -0.28 -12.37 -2.10
C HIS A 125 -1.15 -12.58 -0.85
N ALA A 126 -1.70 -11.51 -0.25
CA ALA A 126 -2.54 -11.66 0.93
C ALA A 126 -3.83 -12.41 0.58
N GLU A 127 -4.11 -13.46 1.33
CA GLU A 127 -5.28 -14.31 1.18
C GLU A 127 -6.43 -13.86 2.08
N LYS A 128 -7.61 -14.46 1.93
CA LYS A 128 -8.79 -14.13 2.72
C LYS A 128 -8.55 -14.18 4.24
N LYS A 129 -7.71 -15.12 4.70
CA LYS A 129 -7.46 -15.38 6.13
C LYS A 129 -5.99 -15.37 6.52
N LYS A 130 -5.09 -14.95 5.61
CA LYS A 130 -3.65 -15.09 5.84
C LYS A 130 -2.87 -13.97 5.15
N ALA A 131 -1.93 -13.37 5.88
CA ALA A 131 -0.86 -12.56 5.32
C ALA A 131 0.17 -13.48 4.66
N MET A 132 0.78 -13.08 3.56
CA MET A 132 1.78 -13.87 2.86
C MET A 132 2.61 -13.01 1.89
N GLY A 133 3.89 -13.36 1.70
CA GLY A 133 4.74 -12.74 0.67
C GLY A 133 4.83 -11.23 0.82
N PHE A 134 5.09 -10.74 2.02
CA PHE A 134 5.17 -9.32 2.40
C PHE A 134 3.82 -8.58 2.41
N CYS A 135 2.73 -9.25 2.01
CA CYS A 135 1.41 -8.66 1.82
C CYS A 135 0.55 -8.83 3.07
N VAL A 136 0.00 -7.71 3.56
CA VAL A 136 -0.86 -7.67 4.76
C VAL A 136 -2.33 -7.61 4.34
N TYR A 137 -2.73 -6.58 3.62
CA TYR A 137 -4.07 -6.47 3.03
C TYR A 137 -3.98 -6.64 1.52
N ASN A 138 -4.89 -7.44 0.97
CA ASN A 138 -5.03 -7.53 -0.48
C ASN A 138 -5.53 -6.19 -1.01
N ASN A 139 -4.84 -5.65 -1.99
CA ASN A 139 -5.13 -4.37 -2.62
C ASN A 139 -5.32 -4.51 -4.15
N VAL A 140 -5.58 -5.71 -4.64
CA VAL A 140 -5.78 -6.02 -6.06
C VAL A 140 -7.15 -6.65 -6.28
#